data_14622dc8fa80e77032b5de2fe17d8141
#
_entry.id   14622dc8fa80e77032b5de2fe17d8141
#
_cell.length_a   1.000
_cell.length_b   1.000
_cell.length_c   1.000
_cell.angle_alpha   90.00
_cell.angle_beta   90.00
_cell.angle_gamma   90.00
#
_symmetry.space_group_name_H-M   'P 1'
#
loop_
_entity.id
_entity.type
_entity.pdbx_description
1 polymer ?
#
loop_
_entity_poly.entity_id
_entity_poly.type
_entity_poly.pdbx_seq_one_letter_code
_entity_poly.pdbx_strand_id
1 'polypeptide(L)'
;MLTKSAVAEEASVQLTEVFTSEIEPYKENDITPAASGVHIDRIYVEVGDPVREGQLVVTLDPTQYTQQLVQLKTVEDDYNRLLPVYEAGGISTQQIEQAKAQLDVQREVVANLKKNIEVRSPITGVVTARNYESGDLFSAQPILHIMQIDPLKVIANISEQYFPNVKVGMPVKLAVDIFPDEEFTGTVSLIYPALD
;
A
#
# COMPACT_ATOMS: atom_id res chain seq x y z
N MET A 1 46.36 63.69 14.63
CA MET A 1 45.57 62.59 15.18
C MET A 1 44.67 62.13 14.05
N LEU A 2 44.94 61.00 13.41
CA LEU A 2 44.15 60.49 12.28
C LEU A 2 43.15 59.49 12.84
N THR A 3 41.86 59.84 12.79
CA THR A 3 40.76 58.95 13.19
C THR A 3 40.41 58.04 11.98
N LYS A 4 40.61 56.73 12.12
CA LYS A 4 40.10 55.74 11.16
C LYS A 4 38.64 55.41 11.54
N SER A 5 37.71 55.76 10.69
CA SER A 5 36.33 55.26 10.79
C SER A 5 36.18 53.98 9.96
N ALA A 6 35.67 52.93 10.55
CA ALA A 6 35.26 51.73 9.84
C ALA A 6 33.74 51.74 9.68
N VAL A 7 33.25 51.49 8.49
CA VAL A 7 31.82 51.29 8.23
C VAL A 7 31.54 49.82 8.52
N ALA A 8 30.54 49.56 9.37
CA ALA A 8 30.05 48.21 9.60
C ALA A 8 29.14 47.84 8.43
N GLU A 9 29.49 46.79 7.71
CA GLU A 9 28.60 46.17 6.71
C GLU A 9 27.77 45.05 7.40
N GLU A 10 26.48 45.10 7.20
CA GLU A 10 25.60 43.98 7.58
C GLU A 10 25.83 42.85 6.58
N ALA A 11 26.41 41.74 7.04
CA ALA A 11 26.48 40.50 6.30
C ALA A 11 25.44 39.49 6.86
N SER A 12 24.58 38.96 6.00
CA SER A 12 23.72 37.83 6.40
C SER A 12 24.55 36.54 6.41
N VAL A 13 24.71 35.96 7.59
CA VAL A 13 25.35 34.65 7.76
C VAL A 13 24.26 33.61 7.75
N GLN A 14 24.28 32.69 6.78
CA GLN A 14 23.43 31.51 6.82
C GLN A 14 23.99 30.57 7.90
N LEU A 15 23.22 30.35 8.94
CA LEU A 15 23.50 29.29 9.90
C LEU A 15 23.12 27.96 9.28
N THR A 16 24.11 27.08 9.10
CA THR A 16 23.91 25.74 8.62
C THR A 16 24.21 24.77 9.78
N GLU A 17 23.25 23.93 10.13
CA GLU A 17 23.41 22.88 11.12
C GLU A 17 23.31 21.52 10.43
N VAL A 18 24.12 20.56 10.88
CA VAL A 18 24.19 19.20 10.32
C VAL A 18 23.65 18.22 11.32
N PHE A 19 22.70 17.39 10.87
CA PHE A 19 22.08 16.34 11.68
C PHE A 19 22.29 15.00 11.01
N THR A 20 22.52 13.97 11.82
CA THR A 20 22.53 12.59 11.35
C THR A 20 21.09 12.17 11.04
N SER A 21 20.90 11.49 9.92
CA SER A 21 19.60 11.06 9.45
C SER A 21 19.63 9.63 8.94
N GLU A 22 18.48 8.99 8.89
CA GLU A 22 18.29 7.65 8.35
C GLU A 22 17.43 7.72 7.09
N ILE A 23 17.84 6.98 6.05
CA ILE A 23 17.11 6.88 4.79
C ILE A 23 16.23 5.64 4.87
N GLU A 24 14.93 5.84 4.65
CA GLU A 24 13.94 4.76 4.68
C GLU A 24 13.10 4.74 3.40
N PRO A 25 12.48 3.59 3.06
CA PRO A 25 11.48 3.56 2.01
C PRO A 25 10.31 4.48 2.37
N TYR A 26 9.70 5.11 1.36
CA TYR A 26 8.57 6.01 1.60
C TYR A 26 7.38 5.28 2.22
N LYS A 27 7.11 4.07 1.72
CA LYS A 27 6.13 3.12 2.27
C LYS A 27 6.69 1.71 2.18
N GLU A 28 6.28 0.88 3.11
CA GLU A 28 6.53 -0.56 3.09
C GLU A 28 5.26 -1.31 3.47
N ASN A 29 5.05 -2.46 2.87
CA ASN A 29 3.89 -3.30 3.14
C ASN A 29 4.25 -4.77 3.12
N ASP A 30 3.78 -5.46 4.14
CA ASP A 30 3.76 -6.91 4.24
C ASP A 30 2.49 -7.45 3.58
N ILE A 31 2.65 -8.27 2.57
CA ILE A 31 1.55 -8.89 1.85
C ILE A 31 1.15 -10.16 2.57
N THR A 32 0.06 -10.07 3.31
CA THR A 32 -0.47 -11.16 4.13
C THR A 32 -1.93 -11.40 3.77
N PRO A 33 -2.30 -12.60 3.29
CA PRO A 33 -3.70 -12.96 3.06
C PRO A 33 -4.53 -12.93 4.35
N ALA A 34 -5.81 -12.65 4.21
CA ALA A 34 -6.73 -12.62 5.35
C ALA A 34 -7.03 -14.01 5.95
N ALA A 35 -6.89 -15.08 5.14
CA ALA A 35 -7.14 -16.46 5.57
C ALA A 35 -5.81 -17.21 5.75
N SER A 36 -5.62 -17.88 6.88
CA SER A 36 -4.52 -18.82 7.12
C SER A 36 -4.92 -20.26 6.81
N GLY A 37 -3.95 -21.13 6.58
CA GLY A 37 -4.19 -22.56 6.28
C GLY A 37 -4.73 -22.81 4.86
N VAL A 38 -4.48 -21.87 3.94
CA VAL A 38 -4.81 -22.01 2.52
C VAL A 38 -3.53 -22.22 1.71
N HIS A 39 -3.62 -22.99 0.63
CA HIS A 39 -2.48 -23.16 -0.29
C HIS A 39 -2.32 -21.93 -1.18
N ILE A 40 -1.07 -21.59 -1.45
CA ILE A 40 -0.69 -20.59 -2.44
C ILE A 40 -0.74 -21.27 -3.82
N ASP A 41 -1.67 -20.85 -4.67
CA ASP A 41 -1.77 -21.40 -6.02
C ASP A 41 -0.60 -20.90 -6.88
N ARG A 42 -0.40 -19.58 -6.92
CA ARG A 42 0.68 -18.98 -7.70
C ARG A 42 1.15 -17.65 -7.15
N ILE A 43 2.47 -17.44 -7.21
CA ILE A 43 3.12 -16.15 -7.00
C ILE A 43 3.60 -15.64 -8.39
N TYR A 44 3.25 -14.41 -8.74
CA TYR A 44 3.47 -13.83 -10.08
C TYR A 44 4.70 -12.93 -10.16
N VAL A 45 5.39 -12.73 -9.04
CA VAL A 45 6.50 -11.78 -8.91
C VAL A 45 7.67 -12.41 -8.18
N GLU A 46 8.87 -11.95 -8.50
CA GLU A 46 10.12 -12.35 -7.86
C GLU A 46 10.72 -11.18 -7.06
N VAL A 47 11.70 -11.51 -6.20
CA VAL A 47 12.47 -10.47 -5.49
C VAL A 47 13.23 -9.62 -6.51
N GLY A 48 13.08 -8.30 -6.39
CA GLY A 48 13.63 -7.32 -7.34
C GLY A 48 12.62 -6.82 -8.38
N ASP A 49 11.47 -7.50 -8.54
CA ASP A 49 10.47 -7.06 -9.52
C ASP A 49 9.77 -5.78 -9.09
N PRO A 50 9.57 -4.84 -10.04
CA PRO A 50 8.72 -3.68 -9.82
C PRO A 50 7.25 -4.08 -9.87
N VAL A 51 6.46 -3.59 -8.92
CA VAL A 51 5.01 -3.80 -8.85
C VAL A 51 4.26 -2.47 -8.77
N ARG A 52 3.04 -2.46 -9.30
CA ARG A 52 2.14 -1.31 -9.22
C ARG A 52 1.04 -1.55 -8.20
N GLU A 53 0.53 -0.48 -7.63
CA GLU A 53 -0.67 -0.53 -6.80
C GLU A 53 -1.83 -1.18 -7.57
N GLY A 54 -2.52 -2.13 -6.93
CA GLY A 54 -3.60 -2.93 -7.53
C GLY A 54 -3.13 -4.10 -8.40
N GLN A 55 -1.83 -4.25 -8.69
CA GLN A 55 -1.31 -5.38 -9.45
C GLN A 55 -1.54 -6.69 -8.69
N LEU A 56 -2.03 -7.72 -9.38
CA LEU A 56 -2.13 -9.07 -8.84
C LEU A 56 -0.72 -9.65 -8.63
N VAL A 57 -0.42 -10.04 -7.39
CA VAL A 57 0.91 -10.55 -7.03
C VAL A 57 0.87 -12.00 -6.56
N VAL A 58 -0.24 -12.44 -5.96
CA VAL A 58 -0.42 -13.81 -5.48
C VAL A 58 -1.85 -14.27 -5.73
N THR A 59 -2.04 -15.53 -6.09
CA THR A 59 -3.34 -16.21 -6.04
C THR A 59 -3.28 -17.35 -5.03
N LEU A 60 -4.35 -17.49 -4.25
CA LEU A 60 -4.56 -18.60 -3.32
C LEU A 60 -5.47 -19.66 -3.96
N ASP A 61 -5.57 -20.82 -3.32
CA ASP A 61 -6.40 -21.94 -3.78
C ASP A 61 -7.84 -21.48 -4.12
N PRO A 62 -8.27 -21.62 -5.37
CA PRO A 62 -9.56 -21.14 -5.83
C PRO A 62 -10.70 -22.13 -5.59
N THR A 63 -10.49 -23.26 -4.91
CA THR A 63 -11.47 -24.36 -4.81
C THR A 63 -12.82 -23.88 -4.27
N GLN A 64 -12.83 -23.17 -3.15
CA GLN A 64 -14.06 -22.62 -2.57
C GLN A 64 -14.73 -21.59 -3.49
N TYR A 65 -13.94 -20.71 -4.08
CA TYR A 65 -14.43 -19.72 -5.02
C TYR A 65 -15.12 -20.38 -6.23
N THR A 66 -14.49 -21.39 -6.81
CA THR A 66 -15.03 -22.12 -7.96
C THR A 66 -16.34 -22.82 -7.62
N GLN A 67 -16.44 -23.45 -6.44
CA GLN A 67 -17.68 -24.07 -5.97
C GLN A 67 -18.81 -23.04 -5.83
N GLN A 68 -18.51 -21.88 -5.24
CA GLN A 68 -19.51 -20.83 -5.06
C GLN A 68 -19.89 -20.13 -6.39
N LEU A 69 -18.99 -20.09 -7.37
CA LEU A 69 -19.33 -19.66 -8.74
C LEU A 69 -20.37 -20.55 -9.40
N VAL A 70 -20.23 -21.87 -9.27
CA VAL A 70 -21.22 -22.82 -9.79
C VAL A 70 -22.57 -22.61 -9.11
N GLN A 71 -22.58 -22.43 -7.78
CA GLN A 71 -23.80 -22.14 -7.03
C GLN A 71 -24.44 -20.81 -7.46
N LEU A 72 -23.64 -19.76 -7.64
CA LEU A 72 -24.11 -18.46 -8.14
C LEU A 72 -24.81 -18.60 -9.49
N LYS A 73 -24.19 -19.34 -10.42
CA LYS A 73 -24.77 -19.58 -11.74
C LYS A 73 -26.17 -20.26 -11.63
N THR A 74 -26.28 -21.24 -10.76
CA THR A 74 -27.60 -21.94 -10.54
C THR A 74 -28.67 -20.95 -10.04
N VAL A 75 -28.31 -20.12 -9.04
CA VAL A 75 -29.26 -19.12 -8.49
C VAL A 75 -29.61 -18.04 -9.52
N GLU A 76 -28.63 -17.63 -10.35
CA GLU A 76 -28.86 -16.67 -11.41
C GLU A 76 -29.76 -17.23 -12.53
N ASP A 77 -29.54 -18.48 -12.93
CA ASP A 77 -30.39 -19.16 -13.91
C ASP A 77 -31.82 -19.33 -13.37
N ASP A 78 -31.99 -19.61 -12.09
CA ASP A 78 -33.33 -19.72 -11.43
C ASP A 78 -34.02 -18.35 -11.43
N TYR A 79 -33.35 -17.28 -11.04
CA TYR A 79 -33.90 -15.93 -11.09
C TYR A 79 -34.30 -15.53 -12.52
N ASN A 80 -33.44 -15.79 -13.50
CA ASN A 80 -33.68 -15.45 -14.91
C ASN A 80 -34.87 -16.24 -15.51
N ARG A 81 -35.15 -17.45 -15.01
CA ARG A 81 -36.34 -18.22 -15.39
C ARG A 81 -37.62 -17.66 -14.74
N LEU A 82 -37.57 -17.16 -13.53
CA LEU A 82 -38.70 -16.58 -12.82
C LEU A 82 -39.10 -15.20 -13.34
N LEU A 83 -38.14 -14.42 -13.81
CA LEU A 83 -38.36 -13.04 -14.25
C LEU A 83 -39.43 -12.88 -15.34
N PRO A 84 -39.40 -13.62 -16.48
CA PRO A 84 -40.46 -13.53 -17.51
C PRO A 84 -41.81 -14.05 -17.00
N VAL A 85 -41.82 -15.01 -16.06
CA VAL A 85 -43.09 -15.53 -15.46
C VAL A 85 -43.71 -14.45 -14.58
N TYR A 86 -42.90 -13.70 -13.83
CA TYR A 86 -43.38 -12.56 -13.07
C TYR A 86 -43.92 -11.43 -13.97
N GLU A 87 -43.24 -11.09 -15.05
CA GLU A 87 -43.68 -10.08 -16.02
C GLU A 87 -45.00 -10.44 -16.68
N ALA A 88 -45.25 -11.74 -16.85
CA ALA A 88 -46.51 -12.26 -17.34
C ALA A 88 -47.61 -12.38 -16.27
N GLY A 89 -47.32 -11.98 -15.01
CA GLY A 89 -48.27 -12.09 -13.88
C GLY A 89 -48.45 -13.50 -13.31
N GLY A 90 -47.52 -14.43 -13.63
CA GLY A 90 -47.64 -15.85 -13.22
C GLY A 90 -47.11 -16.15 -11.81
N ILE A 91 -46.35 -15.24 -11.19
CA ILE A 91 -45.88 -15.34 -9.81
C ILE A 91 -46.07 -14.02 -9.07
N SER A 92 -46.04 -14.09 -7.72
CA SER A 92 -46.18 -12.89 -6.88
C SER A 92 -44.91 -12.06 -6.82
N THR A 93 -45.05 -10.74 -6.51
CA THR A 93 -43.94 -9.84 -6.24
C THR A 93 -43.02 -10.37 -5.14
N GLN A 94 -43.58 -10.96 -4.10
CA GLN A 94 -42.83 -11.57 -3.01
C GLN A 94 -41.91 -12.69 -3.49
N GLN A 95 -42.35 -13.53 -4.43
CA GLN A 95 -41.55 -14.63 -4.95
C GLN A 95 -40.36 -14.16 -5.77
N ILE A 96 -40.55 -13.17 -6.64
CA ILE A 96 -39.43 -12.62 -7.43
C ILE A 96 -38.45 -11.83 -6.56
N GLU A 97 -38.90 -11.09 -5.55
CA GLU A 97 -38.07 -10.39 -4.60
C GLU A 97 -37.20 -11.34 -3.76
N GLN A 98 -37.80 -12.48 -3.31
CA GLN A 98 -37.03 -13.53 -2.61
C GLN A 98 -35.91 -14.11 -3.49
N ALA A 99 -36.23 -14.44 -4.75
CA ALA A 99 -35.23 -14.95 -5.68
C ALA A 99 -34.12 -13.95 -5.96
N LYS A 100 -34.48 -12.67 -6.10
CA LYS A 100 -33.52 -11.58 -6.26
C LYS A 100 -32.61 -11.41 -5.03
N ALA A 101 -33.20 -11.42 -3.84
CA ALA A 101 -32.41 -11.29 -2.61
C ALA A 101 -31.42 -12.46 -2.45
N GLN A 102 -31.84 -13.69 -2.81
CA GLN A 102 -30.94 -14.84 -2.80
C GLN A 102 -29.78 -14.70 -3.81
N LEU A 103 -30.07 -14.20 -5.01
CA LEU A 103 -29.06 -13.91 -6.03
C LEU A 103 -28.07 -12.86 -5.55
N ASP A 104 -28.55 -11.76 -4.97
CA ASP A 104 -27.72 -10.67 -4.47
C ASP A 104 -26.79 -11.15 -3.35
N VAL A 105 -27.30 -11.93 -2.39
CA VAL A 105 -26.48 -12.55 -1.33
C VAL A 105 -25.40 -13.46 -1.92
N GLN A 106 -25.76 -14.33 -2.89
CA GLN A 106 -24.79 -15.23 -3.50
C GLN A 106 -23.71 -14.48 -4.31
N ARG A 107 -24.05 -13.38 -4.97
CA ARG A 107 -23.08 -12.49 -5.64
C ARG A 107 -22.08 -11.90 -4.66
N GLU A 108 -22.53 -11.43 -3.49
CA GLU A 108 -21.66 -10.91 -2.46
C GLU A 108 -20.71 -11.97 -1.89
N VAL A 109 -21.20 -13.20 -1.67
CA VAL A 109 -20.34 -14.32 -1.24
C VAL A 109 -19.21 -14.56 -2.24
N VAL A 110 -19.54 -14.67 -3.52
CA VAL A 110 -18.55 -14.89 -4.59
C VAL A 110 -17.58 -13.71 -4.70
N ALA A 111 -18.07 -12.48 -4.62
CA ALA A 111 -17.23 -11.28 -4.68
C ALA A 111 -16.23 -11.21 -3.51
N ASN A 112 -16.66 -11.58 -2.30
CA ASN A 112 -15.79 -11.62 -1.14
C ASN A 112 -14.74 -12.72 -1.23
N LEU A 113 -15.11 -13.91 -1.69
CA LEU A 113 -14.17 -15.01 -1.92
C LEU A 113 -13.13 -14.62 -2.98
N LYS A 114 -13.54 -13.96 -4.07
CA LYS A 114 -12.63 -13.46 -5.09
C LYS A 114 -11.59 -12.51 -4.52
N LYS A 115 -11.99 -11.56 -3.68
CA LYS A 115 -11.07 -10.63 -3.01
C LYS A 115 -10.06 -11.35 -2.11
N ASN A 116 -10.49 -12.44 -1.47
CA ASN A 116 -9.64 -13.20 -0.56
C ASN A 116 -8.59 -14.06 -1.28
N ILE A 117 -8.89 -14.54 -2.50
CA ILE A 117 -7.95 -15.38 -3.28
C ILE A 117 -7.03 -14.55 -4.19
N GLU A 118 -7.44 -13.36 -4.63
CA GLU A 118 -6.63 -12.46 -5.44
C GLU A 118 -5.92 -11.44 -4.56
N VAL A 119 -4.68 -11.73 -4.19
CA VAL A 119 -3.88 -10.82 -3.37
C VAL A 119 -3.17 -9.82 -4.28
N ARG A 120 -3.45 -8.54 -4.06
CA ARG A 120 -2.94 -7.43 -4.87
C ARG A 120 -2.02 -6.53 -4.07
N SER A 121 -1.03 -5.93 -4.75
CA SER A 121 -0.15 -4.96 -4.11
C SER A 121 -0.93 -3.70 -3.69
N PRO A 122 -0.82 -3.27 -2.42
CA PRO A 122 -1.46 -2.04 -1.94
C PRO A 122 -0.65 -0.78 -2.29
N ILE A 123 0.58 -0.93 -2.78
CA ILE A 123 1.47 0.17 -3.12
C ILE A 123 2.21 -0.11 -4.44
N THR A 124 2.69 0.96 -5.08
CA THR A 124 3.69 0.86 -6.14
C THR A 124 5.08 0.81 -5.50
N GLY A 125 5.90 -0.16 -5.88
CA GLY A 125 7.22 -0.36 -5.30
C GLY A 125 7.97 -1.53 -5.91
N VAL A 126 8.93 -2.07 -5.15
CA VAL A 126 9.76 -3.22 -5.52
C VAL A 126 9.57 -4.33 -4.49
N VAL A 127 9.51 -5.57 -4.93
CA VAL A 127 9.46 -6.75 -4.06
C VAL A 127 10.84 -6.94 -3.43
N THR A 128 10.93 -6.87 -2.12
CA THR A 128 12.21 -6.98 -1.39
C THR A 128 12.40 -8.33 -0.69
N ALA A 129 11.30 -9.04 -0.42
CA ALA A 129 11.39 -10.41 0.11
C ALA A 129 10.21 -11.26 -0.38
N ARG A 130 10.47 -12.57 -0.53
CA ARG A 130 9.49 -13.61 -0.83
C ARG A 130 9.75 -14.78 0.12
N ASN A 131 8.77 -15.13 0.94
CA ASN A 131 8.92 -16.12 2.01
C ASN A 131 8.26 -17.48 1.69
N TYR A 132 7.55 -17.58 0.56
CA TYR A 132 6.83 -18.79 0.15
C TYR A 132 7.01 -19.07 -1.34
N GLU A 133 6.78 -20.31 -1.70
CA GLU A 133 6.71 -20.77 -3.09
C GLU A 133 5.26 -21.10 -3.49
N SER A 134 5.04 -21.16 -4.81
CA SER A 134 3.76 -21.66 -5.34
C SER A 134 3.56 -23.12 -4.92
N GLY A 135 2.41 -23.43 -4.36
CA GLY A 135 2.09 -24.75 -3.78
C GLY A 135 2.24 -24.84 -2.27
N ASP A 136 2.94 -23.90 -1.64
CA ASP A 136 3.12 -23.89 -0.18
C ASP A 136 1.80 -23.65 0.57
N LEU A 137 1.74 -24.15 1.79
CA LEU A 137 0.66 -23.84 2.72
C LEU A 137 0.97 -22.51 3.45
N PHE A 138 0.16 -21.51 3.22
CA PHE A 138 0.28 -20.24 3.93
C PHE A 138 -0.03 -20.41 5.43
N SER A 139 0.88 -19.93 6.29
CA SER A 139 0.71 -20.03 7.75
C SER A 139 0.62 -18.67 8.44
N ALA A 140 1.73 -18.00 8.68
CA ALA A 140 1.74 -16.79 9.52
C ALA A 140 2.67 -15.68 9.03
N GLN A 141 3.70 -16.01 8.25
CA GLN A 141 4.64 -15.00 7.74
C GLN A 141 4.06 -14.29 6.53
N PRO A 142 4.39 -13.01 6.28
CA PRO A 142 4.03 -12.35 5.04
C PRO A 142 4.55 -13.13 3.82
N ILE A 143 3.73 -13.24 2.76
CA ILE A 143 4.15 -13.92 1.53
C ILE A 143 5.21 -13.10 0.81
N LEU A 144 4.97 -11.79 0.69
CA LEU A 144 5.87 -10.85 0.04
C LEU A 144 6.07 -9.63 0.94
N HIS A 145 7.23 -9.01 0.82
CA HIS A 145 7.50 -7.69 1.34
C HIS A 145 7.73 -6.72 0.18
N ILE A 146 7.03 -5.60 0.16
CA ILE A 146 7.08 -4.61 -0.93
C ILE A 146 7.46 -3.25 -0.34
N MET A 147 8.46 -2.61 -0.94
CA MET A 147 8.95 -1.29 -0.54
C MET A 147 8.80 -0.28 -1.68
N GLN A 148 8.29 0.89 -1.37
CA GLN A 148 8.33 2.04 -2.26
C GLN A 148 9.64 2.79 -2.03
N ILE A 149 10.56 2.66 -2.98
CA ILE A 149 11.91 3.25 -2.92
C ILE A 149 12.06 4.53 -3.77
N ASP A 150 10.99 4.94 -4.41
CA ASP A 150 10.92 6.20 -5.15
C ASP A 150 9.54 6.84 -4.93
N PRO A 151 9.47 8.00 -4.25
CA PRO A 151 10.57 8.68 -3.54
C PRO A 151 11.02 7.91 -2.28
N LEU A 152 12.18 8.25 -1.74
CA LEU A 152 12.62 7.86 -0.41
C LEU A 152 12.17 8.90 0.63
N LYS A 153 12.12 8.51 1.90
CA LYS A 153 11.98 9.43 3.02
C LYS A 153 13.26 9.44 3.86
N VAL A 154 13.56 10.57 4.46
CA VAL A 154 14.69 10.75 5.37
C VAL A 154 14.15 11.18 6.71
N ILE A 155 14.53 10.47 7.76
CA ILE A 155 14.17 10.78 9.14
C ILE A 155 15.39 11.35 9.84
N ALA A 156 15.28 12.59 10.33
CA ALA A 156 16.32 13.26 11.08
C ALA A 156 15.80 13.62 12.48
N ASN A 157 16.62 13.32 13.49
CA ASN A 157 16.37 13.73 14.87
C ASN A 157 17.01 15.10 15.10
N ILE A 158 16.17 16.09 15.38
CA ILE A 158 16.57 17.48 15.55
C ILE A 158 16.48 17.85 17.03
N SER A 159 17.54 18.43 17.58
CA SER A 159 17.52 18.92 18.97
C SER A 159 16.45 19.98 19.17
N GLU A 160 15.82 19.98 20.37
CA GLU A 160 14.72 20.89 20.74
C GLU A 160 15.06 22.37 20.51
N GLN A 161 16.29 22.77 20.71
CA GLN A 161 16.76 24.16 20.50
C GLN A 161 16.60 24.66 19.04
N TYR A 162 16.59 23.74 18.04
CA TYR A 162 16.44 24.08 16.63
C TYR A 162 15.01 23.94 16.13
N PHE A 163 14.14 23.29 16.91
CA PHE A 163 12.76 23.03 16.55
C PHE A 163 11.98 24.28 16.09
N PRO A 164 12.12 25.47 16.75
CA PRO A 164 11.41 26.68 16.32
C PRO A 164 11.79 27.15 14.91
N ASN A 165 12.95 26.76 14.41
CA ASN A 165 13.48 27.18 13.12
C ASN A 165 13.11 26.26 11.96
N VAL A 166 12.61 25.05 12.25
CA VAL A 166 12.24 24.06 11.23
C VAL A 166 10.76 24.19 10.90
N LYS A 167 10.43 24.23 9.61
CA LYS A 167 9.05 24.36 9.11
C LYS A 167 8.80 23.38 7.98
N VAL A 168 7.57 22.86 7.91
CA VAL A 168 7.11 22.09 6.76
C VAL A 168 7.26 22.94 5.48
N GLY A 169 7.77 22.32 4.43
CA GLY A 169 8.10 22.98 3.16
C GLY A 169 9.52 23.54 3.09
N MET A 170 10.30 23.47 4.17
CA MET A 170 11.69 23.96 4.18
C MET A 170 12.57 23.04 3.31
N PRO A 171 13.39 23.60 2.41
CA PRO A 171 14.36 22.82 1.66
C PRO A 171 15.52 22.38 2.56
N VAL A 172 15.98 21.16 2.38
CA VAL A 172 17.13 20.59 3.09
C VAL A 172 18.12 20.01 2.09
N LYS A 173 19.41 20.08 2.42
CA LYS A 173 20.49 19.43 1.68
C LYS A 173 20.82 18.12 2.40
N LEU A 174 21.03 17.08 1.62
CA LEU A 174 21.37 15.76 2.11
C LEU A 174 22.71 15.34 1.53
N ALA A 175 23.64 14.93 2.39
CA ALA A 175 24.89 14.30 2.00
C ALA A 175 24.80 12.81 2.33
N VAL A 176 25.20 11.96 1.39
CA VAL A 176 25.15 10.50 1.52
C VAL A 176 26.57 9.98 1.38
N ASP A 177 27.08 9.25 2.38
CA ASP A 177 28.48 8.81 2.46
C ASP A 177 28.94 7.97 1.26
N ILE A 178 28.03 7.20 0.65
CA ILE A 178 28.34 6.39 -0.53
C ILE A 178 28.40 7.20 -1.83
N PHE A 179 27.96 8.47 -1.81
CA PHE A 179 28.00 9.40 -2.93
C PHE A 179 28.57 10.75 -2.47
N PRO A 180 29.87 10.80 -2.11
CA PRO A 180 30.46 11.97 -1.45
C PRO A 180 30.53 13.24 -2.34
N ASP A 181 30.46 13.08 -3.65
CA ASP A 181 30.49 14.17 -4.62
C ASP A 181 29.11 14.64 -5.09
N GLU A 182 28.02 14.03 -4.56
CA GLU A 182 26.66 14.36 -4.95
C GLU A 182 25.90 15.04 -3.79
N GLU A 183 25.29 16.19 -4.07
CA GLU A 183 24.35 16.84 -3.15
C GLU A 183 22.92 16.45 -3.54
N PHE A 184 22.21 15.84 -2.62
CA PHE A 184 20.77 15.58 -2.76
C PHE A 184 19.98 16.69 -2.06
N THR A 185 18.81 16.99 -2.58
CA THR A 185 17.90 17.96 -1.98
C THR A 185 16.59 17.30 -1.59
N GLY A 186 16.10 17.67 -0.43
CA GLY A 186 14.79 17.23 0.07
C GLY A 186 13.96 18.40 0.54
N THR A 187 12.75 18.10 0.97
CA THR A 187 11.84 19.07 1.56
C THR A 187 11.24 18.49 2.83
N VAL A 188 11.20 19.26 3.90
CA VAL A 188 10.55 18.86 5.15
C VAL A 188 9.05 18.64 4.88
N SER A 189 8.61 17.40 4.90
CA SER A 189 7.21 17.03 4.65
C SER A 189 6.39 16.96 5.93
N LEU A 190 7.01 16.57 7.04
CA LEU A 190 6.33 16.36 8.31
C LEU A 190 7.29 16.61 9.48
N ILE A 191 6.74 17.15 10.55
CA ILE A 191 7.45 17.39 11.80
C ILE A 191 6.66 16.67 12.90
N TYR A 192 7.29 15.72 13.56
CA TYR A 192 6.71 15.06 14.72
C TYR A 192 7.21 15.79 15.98
N PRO A 193 6.33 16.38 16.80
CA PRO A 193 6.69 16.84 18.12
C PRO A 193 6.81 15.59 19.02
N ALA A 194 7.98 14.95 19.04
CA ALA A 194 8.28 13.95 20.04
C ALA A 194 8.68 14.71 21.30
N LEU A 195 7.84 14.68 22.32
CA LEU A 195 8.19 15.03 23.68
C LEU A 195 8.54 13.72 24.36
N ASP A 196 9.82 13.48 24.60
CA ASP A 196 10.31 12.45 25.51
C ASP A 196 10.10 12.91 26.97
#